data_d8f80e6c61824e332cce8ac5f6cb33ab
#
_entry.id   d8f80e6c61824e332cce8ac5f6cb33ab
#
_cell.length_a   1.000
_cell.length_b   1.000
_cell.length_c   1.000
_cell.angle_alpha   90.00
_cell.angle_beta   90.00
_cell.angle_gamma   90.00
#
_symmetry.space_group_name_H-M   'P 1'
#
loop_
_entity.id
_entity.type
_entity.pdbx_description
1 polymer ?
#
loop_
_entity_poly.entity_id
_entity_poly.type
_entity_poly.pdbx_seq_one_letter_code
_entity_poly.pdbx_strand_id
1 'polypeptide(L)'
;MDERTIRARMLLGGGAMDRLRNAHVAVFGLGGVGSWCAEALARSGVGELTLIDQDTASRSNINRQLCALETTIGLPKAEVMAARARDINPDITVHTIVGCYSGAERERFFADYDYVVDAIDLVSCKVDLIMTCRERGIPIVSALGTGNKRDASLLEITDISKTYGCALARVVRKELRARGVEHHTVVFSPEEPMRPEQLEAPPPGRRSVPGSLVWVPASAGLLLCQHVVAQLTGLS
;
A
#
# COMPACT_ATOMS: atom_id res chain seq x y z
N MET A 1 25.01 0.88 -16.61
CA MET A 1 23.59 1.23 -16.81
C MET A 1 22.80 -0.02 -16.51
N ASP A 2 21.80 0.02 -15.66
CA ASP A 2 21.03 -1.15 -15.26
C ASP A 2 19.97 -1.48 -16.33
N GLU A 3 20.10 -2.64 -16.95
CA GLU A 3 19.19 -3.09 -18.00
C GLU A 3 17.76 -3.32 -17.49
N ARG A 4 17.59 -3.68 -16.21
CA ARG A 4 16.27 -3.93 -15.57
C ARG A 4 15.38 -2.68 -15.58
N THR A 5 15.97 -1.51 -15.48
CA THR A 5 15.25 -0.23 -15.38
C THR A 5 15.45 0.68 -16.59
N ILE A 6 16.09 0.19 -17.67
CA ILE A 6 16.44 1.02 -18.84
C ILE A 6 15.22 1.68 -19.48
N ARG A 7 14.08 0.97 -19.54
CA ARG A 7 12.84 1.51 -20.13
C ARG A 7 12.20 2.59 -19.25
N ALA A 8 12.27 2.46 -17.93
CA ALA A 8 11.86 3.52 -17.01
C ALA A 8 12.77 4.75 -17.18
N ARG A 9 14.09 4.53 -17.28
CA ARG A 9 15.06 5.60 -17.52
C ARG A 9 14.80 6.39 -18.81
N MET A 10 14.31 5.74 -19.87
CA MET A 10 13.96 6.42 -21.14
C MET A 10 12.85 7.46 -20.95
N LEU A 11 11.95 7.25 -20.00
CA LEU A 11 10.83 8.15 -19.71
C LEU A 11 11.16 9.14 -18.58
N LEU A 12 11.85 8.69 -17.53
CA LEU A 12 12.07 9.46 -16.31
C LEU A 12 13.39 10.25 -16.35
N GLY A 13 14.36 9.78 -17.15
CA GLY A 13 15.71 10.34 -17.19
C GLY A 13 16.62 9.82 -16.05
N GLY A 14 17.92 10.08 -16.18
CA GLY A 14 18.95 9.55 -15.27
C GLY A 14 18.80 10.05 -13.84
N GLY A 15 18.60 11.35 -13.65
CA GLY A 15 18.49 11.96 -12.32
C GLY A 15 17.29 11.46 -11.51
N ALA A 16 16.16 11.18 -12.17
CA ALA A 16 15.00 10.56 -11.51
C ALA A 16 15.30 9.12 -11.06
N MET A 17 15.96 8.33 -11.91
CA MET A 17 16.37 6.97 -11.54
C MET A 17 17.38 6.95 -10.39
N ASP A 18 18.27 7.93 -10.31
CA ASP A 18 19.21 8.03 -9.19
C ASP A 18 18.49 8.42 -7.89
N ARG A 19 17.48 9.29 -7.94
CA ARG A 19 16.62 9.56 -6.76
C ARG A 19 15.88 8.31 -6.29
N LEU A 20 15.27 7.54 -7.20
CA LEU A 20 14.59 6.29 -6.85
C LEU A 20 15.54 5.27 -6.23
N ARG A 21 16.75 5.12 -6.78
CA ARG A 21 17.76 4.19 -6.25
C ARG A 21 18.19 4.53 -4.84
N ASN A 22 18.20 5.80 -4.46
CA ASN A 22 18.59 6.26 -3.14
C ASN A 22 17.40 6.40 -2.18
N ALA A 23 16.17 6.18 -2.65
CA ALA A 23 14.98 6.34 -1.84
C ALA A 23 14.68 5.10 -0.99
N HIS A 24 14.26 5.35 0.25
CA HIS A 24 13.74 4.35 1.19
C HIS A 24 12.22 4.50 1.36
N VAL A 25 11.47 3.51 0.90
CA VAL A 25 10.00 3.52 0.96
C VAL A 25 9.49 2.43 1.89
N ALA A 26 8.63 2.80 2.84
CA ALA A 26 7.94 1.83 3.70
C ALA A 26 6.53 1.51 3.17
N VAL A 27 6.16 0.23 3.15
CA VAL A 27 4.82 -0.24 2.77
C VAL A 27 4.17 -0.93 3.97
N PHE A 28 3.16 -0.32 4.53
CA PHE A 28 2.38 -0.82 5.65
C PHE A 28 1.14 -1.57 5.15
N GLY A 29 1.10 -2.88 5.37
CA GLY A 29 0.08 -3.79 4.86
C GLY A 29 0.43 -4.34 3.48
N LEU A 30 0.55 -5.68 3.37
CA LEU A 30 0.93 -6.39 2.15
C LEU A 30 -0.22 -7.30 1.65
N GLY A 31 -1.44 -6.81 1.82
CA GLY A 31 -2.64 -7.43 1.28
C GLY A 31 -2.81 -7.23 -0.23
N GLY A 32 -4.07 -7.19 -0.68
CA GLY A 32 -4.42 -7.04 -2.11
C GLY A 32 -3.95 -5.74 -2.75
N VAL A 33 -3.70 -4.68 -1.99
CA VAL A 33 -3.20 -3.39 -2.48
C VAL A 33 -1.70 -3.28 -2.29
N GLY A 34 -1.23 -3.44 -1.05
CA GLY A 34 0.18 -3.17 -0.71
C GLY A 34 1.15 -4.15 -1.34
N SER A 35 0.78 -5.42 -1.57
CA SER A 35 1.68 -6.37 -2.25
C SER A 35 1.95 -5.96 -3.70
N TRP A 36 0.95 -5.48 -4.42
CA TRP A 36 1.12 -4.95 -5.78
C TRP A 36 1.90 -3.64 -5.81
N CYS A 37 1.70 -2.77 -4.82
CA CYS A 37 2.48 -1.54 -4.68
C CYS A 37 3.96 -1.85 -4.43
N ALA A 38 4.28 -2.75 -3.49
CA ALA A 38 5.65 -3.15 -3.18
C ALA A 38 6.37 -3.77 -4.39
N GLU A 39 5.69 -4.65 -5.13
CA GLU A 39 6.19 -5.20 -6.41
C GLU A 39 6.52 -4.09 -7.41
N ALA A 40 5.57 -3.16 -7.59
CA ALA A 40 5.73 -2.08 -8.57
C ALA A 40 6.87 -1.12 -8.18
N LEU A 41 7.05 -0.81 -6.89
CA LEU A 41 8.15 0.01 -6.38
C LEU A 41 9.51 -0.65 -6.65
N ALA A 42 9.65 -1.96 -6.37
CA ALA A 42 10.86 -2.71 -6.67
C ALA A 42 11.20 -2.69 -8.17
N ARG A 43 10.19 -2.87 -9.05
CA ARG A 43 10.34 -2.81 -10.51
C ARG A 43 10.63 -1.41 -11.04
N SER A 44 10.21 -0.38 -10.31
CA SER A 44 10.46 1.02 -10.66
C SER A 44 11.88 1.48 -10.30
N GLY A 45 12.65 0.65 -9.57
CA GLY A 45 14.03 0.95 -9.23
C GLY A 45 14.20 1.68 -7.89
N VAL A 46 13.22 1.61 -6.99
CA VAL A 46 13.40 2.03 -5.59
C VAL A 46 14.49 1.18 -4.96
N GLY A 47 15.46 1.81 -4.32
CA GLY A 47 16.67 1.12 -3.82
C GLY A 47 16.50 0.51 -2.43
N GLU A 48 15.57 0.99 -1.62
CA GLU A 48 15.34 0.46 -0.29
C GLU A 48 13.84 0.37 0.05
N LEU A 49 13.41 -0.78 0.55
CA LEU A 49 12.03 -1.04 0.97
C LEU A 49 11.99 -1.56 2.41
N THR A 50 11.06 -1.04 3.20
CA THR A 50 10.61 -1.67 4.45
C THR A 50 9.20 -2.21 4.26
N LEU A 51 9.04 -3.52 4.41
CA LEU A 51 7.80 -4.25 4.18
C LEU A 51 7.20 -4.70 5.50
N ILE A 52 6.02 -4.20 5.84
CA ILE A 52 5.39 -4.39 7.14
C ILE A 52 4.04 -5.10 6.97
N ASP A 53 3.88 -6.27 7.57
CA ASP A 53 2.62 -7.00 7.65
C ASP A 53 2.66 -8.00 8.81
N GLN A 54 1.54 -8.23 9.48
CA GLN A 54 1.45 -9.19 10.58
C GLN A 54 1.06 -10.60 10.13
N ASP A 55 0.45 -10.72 8.93
CA ASP A 55 -0.22 -11.94 8.50
C ASP A 55 0.72 -12.89 7.76
N THR A 56 0.29 -14.15 7.72
CA THR A 56 0.81 -15.16 6.78
C THR A 56 -0.07 -15.23 5.54
N ALA A 57 0.47 -15.70 4.43
CA ALA A 57 -0.28 -15.99 3.23
C ALA A 57 -1.28 -17.13 3.46
N SER A 58 -2.52 -16.99 3.00
CA SER A 58 -3.56 -18.01 3.10
C SER A 58 -4.19 -18.29 1.73
N ARG A 59 -4.86 -19.45 1.58
CA ARG A 59 -5.51 -19.83 0.32
C ARG A 59 -6.57 -18.83 -0.12
N SER A 60 -7.32 -18.26 0.82
CA SER A 60 -8.32 -17.23 0.53
C SER A 60 -7.74 -15.91 0.02
N ASN A 61 -6.42 -15.74 0.06
CA ASN A 61 -5.72 -14.57 -0.47
C ASN A 61 -5.29 -14.71 -1.92
N ILE A 62 -5.19 -15.95 -2.45
CA ILE A 62 -4.63 -16.27 -3.78
C ILE A 62 -5.32 -15.47 -4.89
N ASN A 63 -6.60 -15.24 -4.77
CA ASN A 63 -7.37 -14.56 -5.81
C ASN A 63 -7.00 -13.08 -6.02
N ARG A 64 -6.23 -12.46 -5.08
CA ARG A 64 -5.96 -11.00 -5.15
C ARG A 64 -4.66 -10.52 -4.55
N GLN A 65 -3.98 -11.29 -3.70
CA GLN A 65 -2.73 -10.90 -3.05
C GLN A 65 -1.53 -11.53 -3.75
N LEU A 66 -0.60 -10.70 -4.20
CA LEU A 66 0.56 -11.14 -4.97
C LEU A 66 1.48 -12.09 -4.19
N CYS A 67 1.53 -11.93 -2.86
CA CYS A 67 2.30 -12.79 -1.96
C CYS A 67 1.72 -14.20 -1.80
N ALA A 68 0.45 -14.42 -2.17
CA ALA A 68 -0.24 -15.69 -1.94
C ALA A 68 -0.19 -16.60 -3.18
N LEU A 69 0.59 -17.64 -3.08
CA LEU A 69 0.72 -18.75 -4.03
C LEU A 69 0.56 -20.07 -3.26
N GLU A 70 0.25 -21.16 -3.92
CA GLU A 70 0.20 -22.49 -3.27
C GLU A 70 1.52 -22.82 -2.54
N THR A 71 2.66 -22.38 -3.07
CA THR A 71 3.99 -22.58 -2.50
C THR A 71 4.32 -21.65 -1.33
N THR A 72 3.55 -20.57 -1.11
CA THR A 72 3.82 -19.58 -0.06
C THR A 72 2.80 -19.59 1.07
N ILE A 73 1.79 -20.46 1.00
CA ILE A 73 0.78 -20.59 2.07
C ILE A 73 1.45 -20.91 3.41
N GLY A 74 1.08 -20.14 4.43
CA GLY A 74 1.64 -20.22 5.79
C GLY A 74 2.90 -19.41 6.02
N LEU A 75 3.55 -18.87 4.96
CA LEU A 75 4.71 -18.01 5.11
C LEU A 75 4.30 -16.57 5.44
N PRO A 76 5.09 -15.82 6.24
CA PRO A 76 4.84 -14.40 6.51
C PRO A 76 4.83 -13.59 5.21
N LYS A 77 3.79 -12.75 5.00
CA LYS A 77 3.65 -11.97 3.78
C LYS A 77 4.83 -11.04 3.53
N ALA A 78 5.37 -10.43 4.59
CA ALA A 78 6.53 -9.55 4.50
C ALA A 78 7.76 -10.28 3.95
N GLU A 79 8.03 -11.50 4.42
CA GLU A 79 9.16 -12.33 3.98
C GLU A 79 8.99 -12.77 2.52
N VAL A 80 7.78 -13.19 2.14
CA VAL A 80 7.48 -13.58 0.74
C VAL A 80 7.72 -12.41 -0.21
N MET A 81 7.22 -11.23 0.14
CA MET A 81 7.39 -10.05 -0.71
C MET A 81 8.84 -9.55 -0.72
N ALA A 82 9.60 -9.72 0.37
CA ALA A 82 11.02 -9.39 0.41
C ALA A 82 11.85 -10.30 -0.50
N ALA A 83 11.61 -11.61 -0.45
CA ALA A 83 12.25 -12.55 -1.38
C ALA A 83 11.97 -12.18 -2.83
N ARG A 84 10.71 -11.86 -3.13
CA ARG A 84 10.28 -11.45 -4.46
C ARG A 84 10.92 -10.13 -4.92
N ALA A 85 11.03 -9.14 -4.04
CA ALA A 85 11.69 -7.88 -4.36
C ALA A 85 13.18 -8.08 -4.69
N ARG A 86 13.87 -8.97 -3.97
CA ARG A 86 15.28 -9.34 -4.25
C ARG A 86 15.44 -10.10 -5.56
N ASP A 87 14.48 -10.94 -5.95
CA ASP A 87 14.48 -11.61 -7.26
C ASP A 87 14.30 -10.62 -8.42
N ILE A 88 13.51 -9.55 -8.20
CA ILE A 88 13.31 -8.46 -9.17
C ILE A 88 14.58 -7.62 -9.29
N ASN A 89 15.14 -7.23 -8.17
CA ASN A 89 16.32 -6.39 -8.08
C ASN A 89 17.28 -6.94 -7.00
N PRO A 90 18.32 -7.69 -7.36
CA PRO A 90 19.29 -8.21 -6.39
C PRO A 90 20.06 -7.15 -5.59
N ASP A 91 20.08 -5.91 -6.09
CA ASP A 91 20.79 -4.79 -5.44
C ASP A 91 19.87 -4.02 -4.45
N ILE A 92 18.59 -4.38 -4.35
CA ILE A 92 17.65 -3.70 -3.45
C ILE A 92 17.91 -4.09 -1.99
N THR A 93 17.91 -3.09 -1.11
CA THR A 93 17.88 -3.33 0.34
C THR A 93 16.44 -3.55 0.78
N VAL A 94 16.14 -4.67 1.44
CA VAL A 94 14.78 -4.96 1.91
C VAL A 94 14.79 -5.36 3.37
N HIS A 95 14.08 -4.58 4.18
CA HIS A 95 13.80 -4.85 5.58
C HIS A 95 12.39 -5.42 5.73
N THR A 96 12.21 -6.37 6.63
CA THR A 96 10.90 -6.97 6.94
C THR A 96 10.54 -6.74 8.40
N ILE A 97 9.30 -6.35 8.64
CA ILE A 97 8.75 -6.28 9.99
C ILE A 97 7.47 -7.11 10.01
N VAL A 98 7.57 -8.32 10.58
CA VAL A 98 6.40 -9.15 10.83
C VAL A 98 5.75 -8.70 12.14
N GLY A 99 4.66 -7.97 12.02
CA GLY A 99 3.96 -7.40 13.18
C GLY A 99 2.80 -6.49 12.83
N CYS A 100 1.91 -6.31 13.80
CA CYS A 100 0.78 -5.40 13.70
C CYS A 100 1.22 -3.99 14.10
N TYR A 101 1.11 -3.03 13.18
CA TYR A 101 1.34 -1.64 13.52
C TYR A 101 0.34 -1.18 14.58
N SER A 102 0.84 -0.58 15.64
CA SER A 102 0.04 0.08 16.67
C SER A 102 0.72 1.36 17.17
N GLY A 103 -0.08 2.34 17.56
CA GLY A 103 0.45 3.59 18.11
C GLY A 103 1.28 3.40 19.39
N ALA A 104 1.06 2.32 20.15
CA ALA A 104 1.80 2.03 21.38
C ALA A 104 3.24 1.54 21.09
N GLU A 105 3.47 0.91 19.94
CA GLU A 105 4.77 0.36 19.54
C GLU A 105 5.32 1.05 18.28
N ARG A 106 4.87 2.28 17.99
CA ARG A 106 5.19 2.98 16.73
C ARG A 106 6.68 3.05 16.41
N GLU A 107 7.53 3.22 17.42
CA GLU A 107 8.98 3.34 17.24
C GLU A 107 9.62 2.11 16.58
N ARG A 108 9.05 0.93 16.77
CA ARG A 108 9.48 -0.31 16.13
C ARG A 108 9.31 -0.30 14.62
N PHE A 109 8.39 0.51 14.11
CA PHE A 109 7.96 0.52 12.72
C PHE A 109 8.49 1.69 11.91
N PHE A 110 9.26 2.59 12.53
CA PHE A 110 9.78 3.76 11.85
C PHE A 110 11.30 3.76 11.74
N ALA A 111 11.76 4.20 10.59
CA ALA A 111 13.14 4.53 10.26
C ALA A 111 13.13 5.85 9.46
N ASP A 112 14.27 6.23 8.89
CA ASP A 112 14.36 7.38 8.00
C ASP A 112 13.77 7.04 6.63
N TYR A 113 12.46 7.18 6.51
CA TYR A 113 11.72 6.93 5.27
C TYR A 113 11.58 8.19 4.44
N ASP A 114 11.87 8.09 3.15
CA ASP A 114 11.57 9.15 2.18
C ASP A 114 10.08 9.20 1.83
N TYR A 115 9.39 8.06 1.93
CA TYR A 115 7.96 7.95 1.67
C TYR A 115 7.31 6.77 2.40
N VAL A 116 6.07 6.95 2.83
CA VAL A 116 5.25 5.88 3.43
C VAL A 116 4.03 5.59 2.57
N VAL A 117 3.78 4.30 2.32
CA VAL A 117 2.56 3.80 1.71
C VAL A 117 1.72 3.11 2.77
N ASP A 118 0.51 3.60 2.98
CA ASP A 118 -0.45 3.02 3.91
C ASP A 118 -1.51 2.20 3.16
N ALA A 119 -1.40 0.90 3.25
CA ALA A 119 -2.37 -0.07 2.75
C ALA A 119 -3.04 -0.89 3.89
N ILE A 120 -3.02 -0.35 5.13
CA ILE A 120 -3.68 -0.94 6.29
C ILE A 120 -5.21 -0.80 6.15
N ASP A 121 -5.97 -1.80 6.58
CA ASP A 121 -7.43 -1.78 6.55
C ASP A 121 -8.07 -1.39 7.89
N LEU A 122 -7.31 -1.42 9.01
CA LEU A 122 -7.78 -1.05 10.33
C LEU A 122 -7.72 0.47 10.53
N VAL A 123 -8.89 1.09 10.71
CA VAL A 123 -9.04 2.56 10.79
C VAL A 123 -8.16 3.21 11.85
N SER A 124 -8.11 2.63 13.07
CA SER A 124 -7.32 3.20 14.16
C SER A 124 -5.84 3.26 13.84
N CYS A 125 -5.29 2.16 13.30
CA CYS A 125 -3.89 2.08 12.88
C CYS A 125 -3.59 3.00 11.70
N LYS A 126 -4.48 3.05 10.71
CA LYS A 126 -4.37 3.96 9.55
C LYS A 126 -4.33 5.42 9.98
N VAL A 127 -5.23 5.85 10.84
CA VAL A 127 -5.27 7.24 11.33
C VAL A 127 -4.03 7.57 12.16
N ASP A 128 -3.62 6.67 13.05
CA ASP A 128 -2.39 6.86 13.85
C ASP A 128 -1.14 6.94 12.96
N LEU A 129 -1.02 6.08 11.95
CA LEU A 129 0.09 6.11 10.99
C LEU A 129 0.16 7.43 10.22
N ILE A 130 -0.99 7.92 9.73
CA ILE A 130 -1.08 9.21 9.03
C ILE A 130 -0.63 10.35 9.96
N MET A 131 -1.12 10.38 11.21
CA MET A 131 -0.76 11.39 12.19
C MET A 131 0.73 11.35 12.52
N THR A 132 1.28 10.16 12.76
CA THR A 132 2.70 9.97 13.07
C THR A 132 3.60 10.42 11.91
N CYS A 133 3.27 10.07 10.67
CA CYS A 133 4.01 10.54 9.50
C CYS A 133 4.00 12.07 9.39
N ARG A 134 2.85 12.70 9.63
CA ARG A 134 2.73 14.17 9.63
C ARG A 134 3.57 14.81 10.72
N GLU A 135 3.55 14.28 11.94
CA GLU A 135 4.35 14.74 13.07
C GLU A 135 5.86 14.65 12.77
N ARG A 136 6.27 13.62 12.03
CA ARG A 136 7.67 13.37 11.64
C ARG A 136 8.08 14.05 10.33
N GLY A 137 7.15 14.70 9.62
CA GLY A 137 7.40 15.31 8.32
C GLY A 137 7.66 14.30 7.20
N ILE A 138 7.23 13.04 7.36
CA ILE A 138 7.38 11.98 6.36
C ILE A 138 6.19 12.02 5.41
N PRO A 139 6.40 12.12 4.08
CA PRO A 139 5.32 12.04 3.10
C PRO A 139 4.60 10.70 3.15
N ILE A 140 3.27 10.71 3.04
CA ILE A 140 2.46 9.49 3.10
C ILE A 140 1.27 9.56 2.13
N VAL A 141 0.96 8.43 1.50
CA VAL A 141 -0.26 8.21 0.71
C VAL A 141 -0.99 6.98 1.23
N SER A 142 -2.32 7.04 1.29
CA SER A 142 -3.13 5.94 1.83
C SER A 142 -4.06 5.33 0.78
N ALA A 143 -4.16 3.99 0.77
CA ALA A 143 -5.25 3.30 0.10
C ALA A 143 -6.51 3.34 0.94
N LEU A 144 -7.64 3.58 0.29
CA LEU A 144 -8.97 3.41 0.89
C LEU A 144 -9.64 2.13 0.38
N GLY A 145 -10.94 1.94 0.68
CA GLY A 145 -11.61 0.67 0.44
C GLY A 145 -11.68 0.25 -1.03
N THR A 146 -11.09 -0.89 -1.34
CA THR A 146 -11.13 -1.55 -2.66
C THR A 146 -12.03 -2.81 -2.65
N GLY A 147 -12.52 -3.24 -1.49
CA GLY A 147 -13.43 -4.37 -1.36
C GLY A 147 -14.83 -4.06 -1.86
N ASN A 148 -15.53 -5.10 -2.34
CA ASN A 148 -16.90 -5.04 -2.87
C ASN A 148 -17.05 -4.15 -4.11
N LYS A 149 -15.98 -3.97 -4.88
CA LYS A 149 -15.92 -3.16 -6.10
C LYS A 149 -15.49 -4.01 -7.29
N ARG A 150 -15.89 -3.60 -8.50
CA ARG A 150 -15.68 -4.35 -9.74
C ARG A 150 -14.96 -3.56 -10.82
N ASP A 151 -15.07 -2.24 -10.79
CA ASP A 151 -14.54 -1.39 -11.84
C ASP A 151 -13.27 -0.67 -11.37
N ALA A 152 -12.12 -1.14 -11.85
CA ALA A 152 -10.83 -0.52 -11.56
C ALA A 152 -10.63 0.81 -12.28
N SER A 153 -11.39 1.09 -13.35
CA SER A 153 -11.28 2.36 -14.10
C SER A 153 -11.80 3.56 -13.32
N LEU A 154 -12.57 3.31 -12.25
CA LEU A 154 -13.08 4.34 -11.35
C LEU A 154 -12.11 4.68 -10.19
N LEU A 155 -10.94 4.05 -10.15
CA LEU A 155 -9.94 4.38 -9.12
C LEU A 155 -9.31 5.75 -9.42
N GLU A 156 -9.20 6.57 -8.39
CA GLU A 156 -8.61 7.92 -8.47
C GLU A 156 -7.58 8.15 -7.36
N ILE A 157 -6.57 8.97 -7.69
CA ILE A 157 -5.70 9.61 -6.71
C ILE A 157 -6.27 10.99 -6.44
N THR A 158 -6.64 11.28 -5.19
CA THR A 158 -7.27 12.56 -4.84
C THR A 158 -7.01 12.94 -3.38
N ASP A 159 -7.48 14.14 -3.00
CA ASP A 159 -7.52 14.55 -1.60
C ASP A 159 -8.69 13.90 -0.88
N ILE A 160 -8.49 13.46 0.37
CA ILE A 160 -9.52 12.80 1.18
C ILE A 160 -10.77 13.67 1.38
N SER A 161 -10.63 15.00 1.36
CA SER A 161 -11.75 15.93 1.47
C SER A 161 -12.73 15.83 0.30
N LYS A 162 -12.27 15.38 -0.86
CA LYS A 162 -13.03 15.23 -2.11
C LYS A 162 -13.65 13.85 -2.28
N THR A 163 -13.37 12.89 -1.38
CA THR A 163 -13.86 11.51 -1.50
C THR A 163 -15.35 11.38 -1.21
N TYR A 164 -16.01 10.49 -1.92
CA TYR A 164 -17.44 10.14 -1.77
C TYR A 164 -17.67 8.65 -2.06
N GLY A 165 -18.88 8.11 -1.83
CA GLY A 165 -19.22 6.72 -2.17
C GLY A 165 -18.49 5.62 -1.38
N CYS A 166 -17.43 5.92 -0.63
CA CYS A 166 -16.64 4.97 0.10
C CYS A 166 -16.84 5.09 1.63
N ALA A 167 -17.31 4.01 2.27
CA ALA A 167 -17.56 4.00 3.72
C ALA A 167 -16.26 4.19 4.53
N LEU A 168 -15.16 3.54 4.13
CA LEU A 168 -13.86 3.68 4.79
C LEU A 168 -13.36 5.13 4.69
N ALA A 169 -13.44 5.74 3.49
CA ALA A 169 -13.07 7.14 3.29
C ALA A 169 -13.83 8.09 4.23
N ARG A 170 -15.13 7.86 4.37
CA ARG A 170 -15.98 8.66 5.26
C ARG A 170 -15.52 8.62 6.71
N VAL A 171 -15.17 7.42 7.20
CA VAL A 171 -14.72 7.24 8.59
C VAL A 171 -13.33 7.85 8.79
N VAL A 172 -12.37 7.54 7.92
CA VAL A 172 -10.99 8.07 8.00
C VAL A 172 -11.00 9.60 7.91
N ARG A 173 -11.77 10.18 6.98
CA ARG A 173 -11.92 11.64 6.85
C ARG A 173 -12.48 12.28 8.12
N LYS A 174 -13.49 11.66 8.75
CA LYS A 174 -14.06 12.14 10.01
C LYS A 174 -13.00 12.14 11.13
N GLU A 175 -12.27 11.04 11.27
CA GLU A 175 -11.25 10.87 12.30
C GLU A 175 -10.06 11.82 12.11
N LEU A 176 -9.62 12.05 10.86
CA LEU A 176 -8.57 13.01 10.53
C LEU A 176 -9.00 14.44 10.82
N ARG A 177 -10.22 14.84 10.43
CA ARG A 177 -10.75 16.18 10.73
C ARG A 177 -10.86 16.46 12.23
N ALA A 178 -11.26 15.46 13.02
CA ALA A 178 -11.31 15.59 14.48
C ALA A 178 -9.92 15.84 15.10
N ARG A 179 -8.83 15.54 14.35
CA ARG A 179 -7.42 15.77 14.72
C ARG A 179 -6.77 16.96 13.99
N GLY A 180 -7.59 17.81 13.34
CA GLY A 180 -7.10 18.99 12.63
C GLY A 180 -6.48 18.72 11.25
N VAL A 181 -6.67 17.51 10.69
CA VAL A 181 -6.18 17.16 9.36
C VAL A 181 -7.33 17.19 8.35
N GLU A 182 -7.35 18.19 7.47
CA GLU A 182 -8.36 18.35 6.44
C GLU A 182 -7.96 17.73 5.10
N HIS A 183 -6.66 17.72 4.82
CA HIS A 183 -6.07 17.30 3.55
C HIS A 183 -5.14 16.11 3.72
N HIS A 184 -5.35 15.08 2.90
CA HIS A 184 -4.51 13.89 2.84
C HIS A 184 -4.69 13.19 1.49
N THR A 185 -3.59 12.84 0.83
CA THR A 185 -3.64 12.16 -0.46
C THR A 185 -4.03 10.69 -0.30
N VAL A 186 -5.01 10.27 -1.10
CA VAL A 186 -5.54 8.91 -1.05
C VAL A 186 -5.76 8.34 -2.45
N VAL A 187 -5.67 7.01 -2.55
CA VAL A 187 -6.25 6.25 -3.66
C VAL A 187 -7.57 5.68 -3.20
N PHE A 188 -8.65 5.98 -3.91
CA PHE A 188 -9.98 5.48 -3.62
C PHE A 188 -10.79 5.23 -4.90
N SER A 189 -11.93 4.58 -4.76
CA SER A 189 -12.93 4.45 -5.83
C SER A 189 -14.26 4.99 -5.34
N PRO A 190 -14.94 5.85 -6.12
CA PRO A 190 -16.30 6.31 -5.84
C PRO A 190 -17.38 5.26 -6.12
N GLU A 191 -17.01 4.13 -6.74
CA GLU A 191 -17.95 3.06 -7.04
C GLU A 191 -18.76 2.66 -5.80
N GLU A 192 -20.08 2.54 -5.95
CA GLU A 192 -20.91 2.06 -4.85
C GLU A 192 -20.60 0.59 -4.53
N PRO A 193 -20.29 0.25 -3.26
CA PRO A 193 -19.94 -1.12 -2.92
C PRO A 193 -21.11 -2.07 -3.13
N MET A 194 -20.84 -3.19 -3.80
CA MET A 194 -21.81 -4.26 -3.91
C MET A 194 -22.07 -4.92 -2.54
N ARG A 195 -23.19 -5.59 -2.44
CA ARG A 195 -23.49 -6.49 -1.31
C ARG A 195 -23.09 -7.91 -1.71
N PRO A 196 -21.92 -8.42 -1.26
CA PRO A 196 -21.50 -9.76 -1.61
C PRO A 196 -22.34 -10.81 -0.88
N GLU A 197 -22.47 -11.97 -1.48
CA GLU A 197 -22.92 -13.15 -0.78
C GLU A 197 -21.91 -13.51 0.33
N GLN A 198 -22.39 -13.83 1.52
CA GLN A 198 -21.55 -14.22 2.64
C GLN A 198 -21.37 -15.74 2.63
N LEU A 199 -20.23 -16.19 2.10
CA LEU A 199 -19.90 -17.62 1.95
C LEU A 199 -19.04 -18.16 3.10
N GLU A 200 -18.56 -17.27 3.96
CA GLU A 200 -17.74 -17.60 5.13
C GLU A 200 -18.10 -16.71 6.32
N ALA A 201 -17.82 -17.19 7.53
CA ALA A 201 -18.05 -16.42 8.75
C ALA A 201 -17.05 -15.25 8.83
N PRO A 202 -17.50 -14.05 9.20
CA PRO A 202 -16.58 -12.93 9.36
C PRO A 202 -15.63 -13.15 10.54
N PRO A 203 -14.38 -12.69 10.44
CA PRO A 203 -13.44 -12.72 11.56
C PRO A 203 -13.97 -11.95 12.77
N PRO A 204 -13.48 -12.26 13.99
CA PRO A 204 -13.86 -11.54 15.20
C PRO A 204 -13.74 -10.01 15.03
N GLY A 205 -14.77 -9.28 15.45
CA GLY A 205 -14.82 -7.82 15.33
C GLY A 205 -15.23 -7.25 13.96
N ARG A 206 -15.46 -8.10 12.95
CA ARG A 206 -15.98 -7.69 11.62
C ARG A 206 -17.42 -8.14 11.43
N ARG A 207 -18.21 -7.35 10.70
CA ARG A 207 -19.64 -7.63 10.42
C ARG A 207 -19.84 -8.49 9.17
N SER A 208 -18.89 -8.50 8.25
CA SER A 208 -18.94 -9.24 6.99
C SER A 208 -17.54 -9.41 6.42
N VAL A 209 -17.41 -10.39 5.52
CA VAL A 209 -16.21 -10.56 4.68
C VAL A 209 -16.44 -9.82 3.36
N PRO A 210 -15.57 -8.88 2.99
CA PRO A 210 -15.71 -8.18 1.72
C PRO A 210 -15.32 -9.09 0.55
N GLY A 211 -16.14 -9.09 -0.51
CA GLY A 211 -15.74 -9.66 -1.79
C GLY A 211 -14.61 -8.85 -2.42
N SER A 212 -13.77 -9.49 -3.22
CA SER A 212 -12.67 -8.82 -3.91
C SER A 212 -12.32 -9.51 -5.23
N LEU A 213 -12.00 -8.70 -6.22
CA LEU A 213 -11.52 -9.10 -7.54
C LEU A 213 -10.09 -8.57 -7.72
N VAL A 214 -9.20 -9.38 -8.34
CA VAL A 214 -7.77 -9.06 -8.38
C VAL A 214 -7.47 -7.67 -8.95
N TRP A 215 -8.14 -7.28 -10.03
CA TRP A 215 -7.82 -6.05 -10.76
C TRP A 215 -8.12 -4.77 -9.98
N VAL A 216 -9.08 -4.74 -9.07
CA VAL A 216 -9.38 -3.52 -8.31
C VAL A 216 -8.29 -3.21 -7.29
N PRO A 217 -7.95 -4.09 -6.33
CA PRO A 217 -6.87 -3.81 -5.40
C PRO A 217 -5.49 -3.75 -6.08
N ALA A 218 -5.24 -4.53 -7.13
CA ALA A 218 -3.98 -4.46 -7.87
C ALA A 218 -3.78 -3.09 -8.53
N SER A 219 -4.79 -2.57 -9.23
CA SER A 219 -4.74 -1.23 -9.83
C SER A 219 -4.58 -0.13 -8.78
N ALA A 220 -5.22 -0.25 -7.62
CA ALA A 220 -5.00 0.67 -6.51
C ALA A 220 -3.54 0.65 -6.03
N GLY A 221 -2.93 -0.53 -5.94
CA GLY A 221 -1.50 -0.67 -5.62
C GLY A 221 -0.58 -0.03 -6.65
N LEU A 222 -0.90 -0.19 -7.94
CA LEU A 222 -0.15 0.44 -9.03
C LEU A 222 -0.30 1.97 -9.02
N LEU A 223 -1.48 2.51 -8.73
CA LEU A 223 -1.71 3.95 -8.57
C LEU A 223 -0.94 4.54 -7.37
N LEU A 224 -0.85 3.81 -6.25
CA LEU A 224 0.00 4.20 -5.12
C LEU A 224 1.46 4.29 -5.55
N CYS A 225 1.98 3.26 -6.24
CA CYS A 225 3.34 3.27 -6.77
C CYS A 225 3.56 4.44 -7.73
N GLN A 226 2.65 4.68 -8.69
CA GLN A 226 2.72 5.82 -9.59
C GLN A 226 2.86 7.14 -8.82
N HIS A 227 2.03 7.35 -7.80
CA HIS A 227 2.07 8.55 -6.98
C HIS A 227 3.41 8.70 -6.24
N VAL A 228 3.88 7.64 -5.58
CA VAL A 228 5.16 7.64 -4.85
C VAL A 228 6.32 7.96 -5.79
N VAL A 229 6.40 7.29 -6.94
CA VAL A 229 7.43 7.52 -7.94
C VAL A 229 7.39 8.96 -8.45
N ALA A 230 6.21 9.50 -8.74
CA ALA A 230 6.06 10.89 -9.18
C ALA A 230 6.56 11.88 -8.12
N GLN A 231 6.22 11.67 -6.85
CA GLN A 231 6.66 12.52 -5.72
C GLN A 231 8.19 12.46 -5.53
N LEU A 232 8.78 11.25 -5.49
CA LEU A 232 10.22 11.07 -5.31
C LEU A 232 11.04 11.60 -6.48
N THR A 233 10.48 11.57 -7.69
CA THR A 233 11.18 12.02 -8.90
C THR A 233 10.90 13.47 -9.28
N GLY A 234 9.92 14.12 -8.64
CA GLY A 234 9.49 15.47 -8.98
C GLY A 234 8.79 15.56 -10.33
N LEU A 235 8.19 14.46 -10.78
CA LEU A 235 7.31 14.46 -11.95
C LEU A 235 5.93 14.97 -11.52
N SER A 236 5.55 16.09 -12.09
CA SER A 236 4.21 16.68 -11.93
C SER A 236 3.28 16.24 -13.04
#